data_6335f5040f084b71cc3f686b327ed0f4
#
_entry.id   6335f5040f084b71cc3f686b327ed0f4
#
_cell.length_a   1.000
_cell.length_b   1.000
_cell.length_c   1.000
_cell.angle_alpha   90.00
_cell.angle_beta   90.00
_cell.angle_gamma   90.00
#
_symmetry.space_group_name_H-M   'P 1'
#
loop_
_entity.id
_entity.type
_entity.pdbx_description
1 polymer ?
#
loop_
_entity_poly.entity_id
_entity_poly.type
_entity_poly.pdbx_seq_one_letter_code
_entity_poly.pdbx_strand_id
1 'polypeptide(L)' 'MNTQELFDKIDALYEVFKAEHAGKSKAAHGRARKALGEIKKVITEYRQASVAEDKK' A
#
# COMPACT_ATOMS: atom_id res chain seq x y z
N MET A 1 10.73 1.42 10.16
CA MET A 1 10.96 0.90 8.80
C MET A 1 11.57 2.00 7.93
N ASN A 2 12.48 1.66 7.04
CA ASN A 2 13.02 2.64 6.11
C ASN A 2 12.13 2.75 4.87
N THR A 3 12.41 3.75 4.02
CA THR A 3 11.58 3.99 2.85
C THR A 3 11.60 2.84 1.85
N GLN A 4 12.71 2.12 1.74
CA GLN A 4 12.77 1.00 0.81
C GLN A 4 11.85 -0.14 1.24
N GLU A 5 11.82 -0.46 2.53
CA GLU A 5 10.92 -1.48 3.05
C GLU A 5 9.46 -1.08 2.86
N LEU A 6 9.15 0.20 3.09
CA LEU A 6 7.80 0.72 2.91
C LEU A 6 7.40 0.72 1.45
N PHE A 7 8.33 1.06 0.56
CA PHE A 7 8.10 0.98 -0.89
C PHE A 7 7.75 -0.45 -1.30
N ASP A 8 8.53 -1.43 -0.83
CA ASP A 8 8.30 -2.83 -1.17
C ASP A 8 6.93 -3.29 -0.69
N LYS A 9 6.53 -2.83 0.50
CA LYS A 9 5.23 -3.18 1.06
C LYS A 9 4.08 -2.56 0.23
N ILE A 10 4.22 -1.31 -0.17
CA ILE A 10 3.23 -0.64 -1.03
C ILE A 10 3.12 -1.38 -2.36
N ASP A 11 4.25 -1.75 -2.96
CA ASP A 11 4.27 -2.45 -4.23
C ASP A 11 3.53 -3.78 -4.14
N ALA A 12 3.79 -4.56 -3.09
CA ALA A 12 3.11 -5.83 -2.87
C ALA A 12 1.60 -5.65 -2.68
N LEU A 13 1.20 -4.65 -1.89
CA LEU A 13 -0.22 -4.34 -1.66
C LEU A 13 -0.90 -3.87 -2.95
N TYR A 14 -0.18 -3.10 -3.76
CA TYR A 14 -0.72 -2.62 -5.03
C TYR A 14 -0.98 -3.78 -6.00
N GLU A 15 -0.09 -4.77 -6.04
CA GLU A 15 -0.30 -5.97 -6.86
C GLU A 15 -1.56 -6.72 -6.42
N VAL A 16 -1.76 -6.86 -5.11
CA VAL A 16 -2.97 -7.47 -4.57
C VAL A 16 -4.20 -6.65 -4.98
N PHE A 17 -4.13 -5.33 -4.83
CA PHE A 17 -5.22 -4.44 -5.20
C PHE A 17 -5.59 -4.59 -6.68
N LYS A 18 -4.59 -4.61 -7.57
CA LYS A 18 -4.84 -4.75 -9.01
C LYS A 18 -5.54 -6.08 -9.31
N ALA A 19 -5.06 -7.17 -8.73
CA ALA A 19 -5.64 -8.49 -8.94
C ALA A 19 -7.09 -8.54 -8.47
N GLU A 20 -7.37 -8.02 -7.28
CA GLU A 20 -8.72 -8.03 -6.74
C GLU A 20 -9.66 -7.07 -7.47
N HIS A 21 -9.12 -5.94 -7.94
CA HIS A 21 -9.91 -4.99 -8.75
C HIS A 21 -10.39 -5.64 -10.06
N ALA A 22 -9.54 -6.46 -10.66
CA ALA A 22 -9.89 -7.16 -11.91
C ALA A 22 -10.94 -8.25 -11.68
N GLY A 23 -11.14 -8.70 -10.44
CA GLY A 23 -12.15 -9.71 -10.11
C GLY A 23 -13.55 -9.16 -10.28
N LYS A 24 -14.49 -10.04 -10.60
CA LYS A 24 -15.88 -9.65 -10.88
C LYS A 24 -16.83 -9.90 -9.72
N SER A 25 -16.38 -10.52 -8.64
CA SER A 25 -17.24 -10.84 -7.51
C SER A 25 -17.26 -9.72 -6.48
N LYS A 26 -18.31 -9.70 -5.66
CA LYS A 26 -18.38 -8.74 -4.55
C LYS A 26 -17.27 -8.99 -3.54
N ALA A 27 -16.89 -10.25 -3.34
CA ALA A 27 -15.80 -10.59 -2.42
C ALA A 27 -14.47 -10.01 -2.91
N ALA A 28 -14.19 -10.10 -4.22
CA ALA A 28 -12.99 -9.51 -4.80
C ALA A 28 -12.96 -8.00 -4.61
N HIS A 29 -14.09 -7.33 -4.84
CA HIS A 29 -14.18 -5.88 -4.66
C HIS A 29 -13.98 -5.48 -3.19
N GLY A 30 -14.48 -6.28 -2.25
CA GLY A 30 -14.25 -6.06 -0.82
C GLY A 30 -12.78 -6.17 -0.47
N ARG A 31 -12.08 -7.16 -1.01
CA ARG A 31 -10.65 -7.33 -0.79
C ARG A 31 -9.85 -6.19 -1.41
N ALA A 32 -10.30 -5.67 -2.58
CA ALA A 32 -9.67 -4.52 -3.21
C ALA A 32 -9.75 -3.29 -2.29
N ARG A 33 -10.93 -3.04 -1.71
CA ARG A 33 -11.10 -1.91 -0.78
C ARG A 33 -10.24 -2.06 0.47
N LYS A 34 -10.12 -3.28 0.97
CA LYS A 34 -9.27 -3.56 2.13
C LYS A 34 -7.79 -3.28 1.80
N ALA A 35 -7.34 -3.72 0.63
CA ALA A 35 -5.97 -3.46 0.19
C ALA A 35 -5.70 -1.96 0.08
N LEU A 36 -6.66 -1.18 -0.44
CA LEU A 36 -6.52 0.28 -0.50
C LEU A 36 -6.38 0.90 0.88
N GLY A 37 -7.14 0.43 1.86
CA GLY A 37 -7.04 0.92 3.23
C GLY A 37 -5.65 0.68 3.81
N GLU A 38 -5.07 -0.48 3.53
CA GLU A 38 -3.72 -0.80 3.99
C GLU A 38 -2.67 0.02 3.27
N ILE A 39 -2.83 0.22 1.96
CA ILE A 39 -1.95 1.09 1.19
C ILE A 39 -1.95 2.51 1.77
N LYS A 40 -3.13 3.03 2.11
CA LYS A 40 -3.25 4.37 2.69
C LYS A 40 -2.42 4.51 3.97
N LYS A 41 -2.46 3.51 4.84
CA LYS A 41 -1.66 3.51 6.07
C LYS A 41 -0.16 3.52 5.77
N VAL A 42 0.26 2.69 4.84
CA VAL A 42 1.68 2.60 4.49
C VAL A 42 2.16 3.87 3.80
N ILE A 43 1.31 4.50 3.00
CA ILE A 43 1.64 5.77 2.36
C ILE A 43 1.96 6.84 3.41
N THR A 44 1.16 6.93 4.46
CA THR A 44 1.41 7.88 5.55
C THR A 44 2.75 7.61 6.22
N GLU A 45 3.04 6.34 6.51
CA GLU A 45 4.33 5.95 7.11
C GLU A 45 5.49 6.28 6.17
N TYR A 46 5.32 6.04 4.87
CA TYR A 46 6.34 6.34 3.88
C TYR A 46 6.67 7.83 3.87
N ARG A 47 5.64 8.67 3.87
CA ARG A 47 5.84 10.12 3.84
C ARG A 47 6.60 10.59 5.08
N GLN A 48 6.27 10.05 6.24
CA GLN A 48 6.95 10.39 7.48
C GLN A 48 8.41 9.92 7.46
N ALA A 49 8.65 8.70 7.00
CA ALA A 49 10.00 8.16 6.92
C ALA A 49 10.86 8.93 5.92
N SER A 50 10.27 9.32 4.78
CA SER A 50 10.97 10.08 3.75
C SER A 50 11.41 11.45 4.27
N VAL A 51 10.53 12.14 4.98
CA VAL A 51 10.87 13.43 5.59
C VAL A 51 12.00 13.26 6.62
N ALA A 52 11.92 12.21 7.43
CA ALA A 52 12.96 11.94 8.43
C ALA A 52 14.32 11.65 7.78
N GLU A 53 14.32 10.91 6.68
CA GLU A 53 15.56 10.62 5.95
C GLU A 53 16.15 11.88 5.33
N ASP A 54 15.31 12.76 4.81
CA ASP A 54 15.77 14.01 4.19
C ASP A 54 16.39 14.98 5.19
N LYS A 55 16.05 14.85 6.46
CA LYS A 55 16.60 15.72 7.52
C LYS A 55 18.02 15.32 7.93
N LYS A 56 18.52 14.23 7.48
CA LYS A 56 19.89 13.84 7.76
C LYS A 56 20.84 14.51 6.79
#